data_e84463ea6d40708dc1a6b10422aa68a6
#
_entry.id   e84463ea6d40708dc1a6b10422aa68a6
#
_cell.length_a   1.000
_cell.length_b   1.000
_cell.length_c   1.000
_cell.angle_alpha   90.00
_cell.angle_beta   90.00
_cell.angle_gamma   90.00
#
_symmetry.space_group_name_H-M   'P 1'
#
loop_
_entity.id
_entity.type
_entity.pdbx_description
1 polymer ?
#
loop_
_entity_poly.entity_id
_entity_poly.type
_entity_poly.pdbx_seq_one_letter_code
_entity_poly.pdbx_strand_id
1 'polypeptide(L)'
;MLAEYAGKLKYTDLPEDVVHEVKRRLIDSIGCVIGAFNSEPAKIAREIAILTKGSSSVIGTNIKTSPDLAAFANGVAIRYLDYNDTYLSKEPAHPSDNISACLAVAEAFQKSGKDLITAIALAYEVQCRLCDAASLRARGWDHVTYGAFSATLAAAKLMNLNIKKTVHALGLAGVANIALRQTRVGELSMWKGCAFANAARNAVFAANLARLGMTGPAPVFEGEKGFMKLVSGSFELEGFGGKKRPFKILDTYIKFYPAEYHSQSAIEAALQLRKKIVGQGFSLANDIKSIEIKTFGAAYEIIGSCPERWNPKTRETADHSLPYCAAVALMDGEVSLNQFSEKRFKDKKLHNVMQKVKVVRDKGLTKQYPEAMPNHIIIITKNGREFSGKIEYPKGHPKNPMTDREVEEKFKTLSQGLISARNIDKILSILWRLEELNNLRKLFSTLSTGGRGKV
;
A
#
# COMPACT_ATOMS: atom_id res chain seq x y z
N MET A 1 13.93 -2.15 -23.33
CA MET A 1 13.47 -3.27 -22.48
C MET A 1 12.13 -2.98 -21.79
N LEU A 2 11.99 -2.02 -20.83
CA LEU A 2 10.73 -1.76 -20.10
C LEU A 2 9.55 -1.42 -21.02
N ALA A 3 9.73 -0.49 -21.97
CA ALA A 3 8.70 -0.10 -22.94
C ALA A 3 8.29 -1.24 -23.87
N GLU A 4 9.22 -2.11 -24.22
CA GLU A 4 8.95 -3.29 -25.05
C GLU A 4 8.17 -4.35 -24.28
N TYR A 5 8.54 -4.61 -23.02
CA TYR A 5 7.78 -5.51 -22.15
C TYR A 5 6.34 -5.01 -21.98
N ALA A 6 6.16 -3.74 -21.63
CA ALA A 6 4.84 -3.12 -21.50
C ALA A 6 4.02 -3.21 -22.78
N GLY A 7 4.62 -2.97 -23.95
CA GLY A 7 3.96 -3.07 -25.24
C GLY A 7 3.54 -4.49 -25.60
N LYS A 8 4.36 -5.48 -25.28
CA LYS A 8 4.13 -6.91 -25.66
C LYS A 8 3.18 -7.65 -24.72
N LEU A 9 3.13 -7.30 -23.42
CA LEU A 9 2.30 -8.01 -22.44
C LEU A 9 0.81 -7.92 -22.81
N LYS A 10 0.13 -9.08 -22.88
CA LYS A 10 -1.31 -9.20 -23.16
C LYS A 10 -2.01 -9.89 -22.00
N TYR A 11 -3.33 -9.75 -21.93
CA TYR A 11 -4.15 -10.47 -20.95
C TYR A 11 -3.96 -11.99 -21.03
N THR A 12 -3.82 -12.53 -22.24
CA THR A 12 -3.59 -13.96 -22.50
C THR A 12 -2.23 -14.48 -22.03
N ASP A 13 -1.32 -13.59 -21.62
CA ASP A 13 -0.02 -13.96 -21.08
C ASP A 13 -0.06 -14.07 -19.55
N LEU A 14 -1.17 -13.65 -18.92
CA LEU A 14 -1.35 -13.71 -17.46
C LEU A 14 -1.90 -15.08 -17.04
N PRO A 15 -1.22 -15.79 -16.13
CA PRO A 15 -1.78 -16.97 -15.47
C PRO A 15 -3.05 -16.65 -14.66
N GLU A 16 -3.89 -17.65 -14.41
CA GLU A 16 -5.16 -17.47 -13.68
C GLU A 16 -4.95 -16.97 -12.25
N ASP A 17 -3.93 -17.43 -11.55
CA ASP A 17 -3.56 -16.98 -10.21
C ASP A 17 -3.16 -15.50 -10.20
N VAL A 18 -2.47 -15.01 -11.23
CA VAL A 18 -2.14 -13.58 -11.39
C VAL A 18 -3.39 -12.74 -11.59
N VAL A 19 -4.30 -13.19 -12.47
CA VAL A 19 -5.61 -12.54 -12.70
C VAL A 19 -6.40 -12.48 -11.39
N HIS A 20 -6.43 -13.58 -10.64
CA HIS A 20 -7.10 -13.69 -9.36
C HIS A 20 -6.49 -12.72 -8.33
N GLU A 21 -5.16 -12.68 -8.19
CA GLU A 21 -4.48 -11.77 -7.27
C GLU A 21 -4.67 -10.29 -7.64
N VAL A 22 -4.73 -9.93 -8.94
CA VAL A 22 -5.08 -8.56 -9.35
C VAL A 22 -6.47 -8.18 -8.85
N LYS A 23 -7.47 -9.07 -8.97
CA LYS A 23 -8.83 -8.82 -8.46
C LYS A 23 -8.83 -8.63 -6.94
N ARG A 24 -8.10 -9.45 -6.20
CA ARG A 24 -7.93 -9.34 -4.73
C ARG A 24 -7.32 -8.00 -4.34
N ARG A 25 -6.23 -7.57 -5.01
CA ARG A 25 -5.59 -6.27 -4.75
C ARG A 25 -6.50 -5.10 -5.09
N LEU A 26 -7.33 -5.24 -6.13
CA LEU A 26 -8.29 -4.21 -6.51
C LEU A 26 -9.43 -4.09 -5.49
N ILE A 27 -9.98 -5.22 -5.00
CA ILE A 27 -10.98 -5.25 -3.92
C ILE A 27 -10.43 -4.58 -2.67
N ASP A 28 -9.22 -4.98 -2.26
CA ASP A 28 -8.52 -4.42 -1.09
C ASP A 28 -8.31 -2.90 -1.21
N SER A 29 -7.81 -2.45 -2.37
CA SER A 29 -7.52 -1.03 -2.61
C SER A 29 -8.78 -0.17 -2.66
N ILE A 30 -9.86 -0.64 -3.29
CA ILE A 30 -11.15 0.08 -3.32
C ILE A 30 -11.74 0.13 -1.91
N GLY A 31 -11.62 -0.94 -1.12
CA GLY A 31 -11.97 -0.93 0.30
C GLY A 31 -11.22 0.16 1.07
N CYS A 32 -9.92 0.29 0.86
CA CYS A 32 -9.10 1.35 1.45
C CYS A 32 -9.58 2.76 1.03
N VAL A 33 -9.92 2.97 -0.26
CA VAL A 33 -10.47 4.26 -0.73
C VAL A 33 -11.73 4.63 0.03
N ILE A 34 -12.66 3.69 0.17
CA ILE A 34 -13.93 3.92 0.85
C ILE A 34 -13.69 4.17 2.34
N GLY A 35 -12.87 3.37 2.99
CA GLY A 35 -12.53 3.53 4.41
C GLY A 35 -11.81 4.84 4.72
N ALA A 36 -11.04 5.39 3.76
CA ALA A 36 -10.35 6.68 3.90
C ALA A 36 -11.22 7.89 3.53
N PHE A 37 -12.44 7.69 3.06
CA PHE A 37 -13.28 8.73 2.44
C PHE A 37 -13.40 10.01 3.29
N ASN A 38 -13.58 9.88 4.60
CA ASN A 38 -13.75 11.00 5.53
C ASN A 38 -12.43 11.55 6.09
N SER A 39 -11.28 11.03 5.67
CA SER A 39 -9.99 11.54 6.13
C SER A 39 -9.69 12.91 5.56
N GLU A 40 -8.96 13.73 6.32
CA GLU A 40 -8.61 15.09 5.90
C GLU A 40 -7.84 15.14 4.57
N PRO A 41 -6.78 14.31 4.35
CA PRO A 41 -6.09 14.34 3.05
C PRO A 41 -6.99 13.94 1.88
N ALA A 42 -7.93 13.00 2.07
CA ALA A 42 -8.86 12.61 1.02
C ALA A 42 -9.87 13.72 0.69
N LYS A 43 -10.30 14.51 1.68
CA LYS A 43 -11.13 15.71 1.45
C LYS A 43 -10.38 16.76 0.65
N ILE A 44 -9.16 17.13 1.08
CA ILE A 44 -8.30 18.09 0.37
C ILE A 44 -8.06 17.63 -1.08
N ALA A 45 -7.78 16.34 -1.29
CA ALA A 45 -7.57 15.80 -2.63
C ALA A 45 -8.83 15.89 -3.52
N ARG A 46 -10.03 15.73 -2.95
CA ARG A 46 -11.30 15.93 -3.66
C ARG A 46 -11.54 17.40 -4.02
N GLU A 47 -11.23 18.31 -3.12
CA GLU A 47 -11.33 19.76 -3.39
C GLU A 47 -10.43 20.19 -4.54
N ILE A 48 -9.21 19.66 -4.62
CA ILE A 48 -8.33 19.88 -5.78
C ILE A 48 -8.91 19.24 -7.05
N ALA A 49 -9.49 18.04 -6.95
CA ALA A 49 -10.04 17.34 -8.12
C ALA A 49 -11.23 18.08 -8.76
N ILE A 50 -12.05 18.79 -7.96
CA ILE A 50 -13.20 19.58 -8.46
C ILE A 50 -12.78 20.75 -9.37
N LEU A 51 -11.56 21.26 -9.23
CA LEU A 51 -11.08 22.43 -9.99
C LEU A 51 -10.97 22.16 -11.49
N THR A 52 -11.02 20.90 -11.91
CA THR A 52 -10.87 20.50 -13.31
C THR A 52 -12.03 19.59 -13.73
N LYS A 53 -12.56 19.77 -14.93
CA LYS A 53 -13.54 18.86 -15.54
C LYS A 53 -12.84 17.79 -16.35
N GLY A 54 -13.39 16.57 -16.37
CA GLY A 54 -12.82 15.46 -17.14
C GLY A 54 -13.71 14.22 -17.18
N SER A 55 -13.10 13.09 -17.53
CA SER A 55 -13.80 11.82 -17.75
C SER A 55 -13.51 10.75 -16.69
N SER A 56 -12.66 11.04 -15.71
CA SER A 56 -12.29 10.07 -14.66
C SER A 56 -12.98 10.38 -13.33
N SER A 57 -13.48 9.32 -12.70
CA SER A 57 -14.22 9.41 -11.43
C SER A 57 -13.31 9.54 -10.22
N VAL A 58 -13.71 10.36 -9.27
CA VAL A 58 -13.26 10.27 -7.89
C VAL A 58 -14.20 9.30 -7.16
N ILE A 59 -13.66 8.16 -6.73
CA ILE A 59 -14.43 7.06 -6.12
C ILE A 59 -15.18 7.56 -4.88
N GLY A 60 -16.42 7.09 -4.71
CA GLY A 60 -17.28 7.51 -3.60
C GLY A 60 -18.01 8.84 -3.83
N THR A 61 -17.86 9.47 -5.01
CA THR A 61 -18.47 10.76 -5.35
C THR A 61 -19.08 10.75 -6.75
N ASN A 62 -19.73 11.85 -7.12
CA ASN A 62 -20.17 12.13 -8.49
C ASN A 62 -19.16 13.03 -9.25
N ILE A 63 -17.98 13.28 -8.67
CA ILE A 63 -16.96 14.15 -9.28
C ILE A 63 -16.32 13.43 -10.48
N LYS A 64 -16.31 14.13 -11.62
CA LYS A 64 -15.56 13.76 -12.81
C LYS A 64 -14.48 14.81 -13.06
N THR A 65 -13.23 14.37 -13.11
CA THR A 65 -12.07 15.24 -13.26
C THR A 65 -11.08 14.71 -14.31
N SER A 66 -9.97 15.40 -14.53
CA SER A 66 -8.91 14.91 -15.38
C SER A 66 -8.30 13.61 -14.84
N PRO A 67 -7.78 12.70 -15.70
CA PRO A 67 -7.26 11.42 -15.26
C PRO A 67 -6.11 11.51 -14.23
N ASP A 68 -5.27 12.51 -14.34
CA ASP A 68 -4.17 12.76 -13.42
C ASP A 68 -4.65 13.20 -12.04
N LEU A 69 -5.66 14.09 -11.95
CA LEU A 69 -6.24 14.49 -10.67
C LEU A 69 -7.13 13.38 -10.06
N ALA A 70 -7.81 12.57 -10.87
CA ALA A 70 -8.50 11.38 -10.37
C ALA A 70 -7.50 10.35 -9.80
N ALA A 71 -6.36 10.15 -10.47
CA ALA A 71 -5.28 9.31 -9.98
C ALA A 71 -4.73 9.83 -8.63
N PHE A 72 -4.58 11.16 -8.49
CA PHE A 72 -4.16 11.76 -7.22
C PHE A 72 -5.19 11.53 -6.12
N ALA A 73 -6.45 11.91 -6.34
CA ALA A 73 -7.49 11.84 -5.30
C ALA A 73 -7.76 10.40 -4.83
N ASN A 74 -7.88 9.46 -5.77
CA ASN A 74 -8.06 8.05 -5.46
C ASN A 74 -6.79 7.43 -4.83
N GLY A 75 -5.61 7.84 -5.27
CA GLY A 75 -4.32 7.39 -4.74
C GLY A 75 -4.09 7.80 -3.29
N VAL A 76 -4.44 9.05 -2.93
CA VAL A 76 -4.43 9.51 -1.54
C VAL A 76 -5.32 8.62 -0.68
N ALA A 77 -6.53 8.33 -1.14
CA ALA A 77 -7.48 7.50 -0.39
C ALA A 77 -7.04 6.03 -0.30
N ILE A 78 -6.40 5.46 -1.34
CA ILE A 78 -5.83 4.10 -1.28
C ILE A 78 -4.78 4.02 -0.18
N ARG A 79 -3.87 5.01 -0.11
CA ARG A 79 -2.64 4.92 0.70
C ARG A 79 -2.80 5.42 2.13
N TYR A 80 -3.74 6.32 2.38
CA TYR A 80 -3.84 7.05 3.66
C TYR A 80 -3.94 6.14 4.89
N LEU A 81 -4.76 5.10 4.82
CA LEU A 81 -4.99 4.21 5.96
C LEU A 81 -3.79 3.32 6.31
N ASP A 82 -2.74 3.32 5.49
CA ASP A 82 -1.63 2.37 5.58
C ASP A 82 -2.09 0.90 5.65
N TYR A 83 -3.20 0.61 4.97
CA TYR A 83 -3.89 -0.66 5.03
C TYR A 83 -3.95 -1.41 3.71
N ASN A 84 -3.53 -0.75 2.61
CA ASN A 84 -3.31 -1.38 1.31
C ASN A 84 -2.11 -2.33 1.36
N ASP A 85 -1.81 -3.01 0.27
CA ASP A 85 -0.76 -4.01 0.18
C ASP A 85 0.66 -3.47 0.47
N THR A 86 1.62 -4.36 0.50
CA THR A 86 3.04 -4.03 0.57
C THR A 86 3.88 -5.07 -0.16
N TYR A 87 5.11 -4.71 -0.47
CA TYR A 87 6.15 -5.58 -1.00
C TYR A 87 7.48 -5.25 -0.31
N LEU A 88 8.17 -6.26 0.20
CA LEU A 88 9.43 -6.09 0.92
C LEU A 88 10.57 -6.76 0.17
N SER A 89 11.58 -5.98 -0.15
CA SER A 89 12.80 -6.41 -0.84
C SER A 89 13.94 -5.46 -0.50
N LYS A 90 14.96 -5.29 -1.36
CA LYS A 90 16.01 -4.27 -1.17
C LYS A 90 15.40 -2.88 -0.96
N GLU A 91 14.33 -2.55 -1.71
CA GLU A 91 13.49 -1.38 -1.46
C GLU A 91 12.07 -1.83 -1.12
N PRO A 92 11.48 -1.44 0.03
CA PRO A 92 10.07 -1.70 0.32
C PRO A 92 9.16 -0.78 -0.49
N ALA A 93 7.99 -1.27 -0.89
CA ALA A 93 7.01 -0.51 -1.65
C ALA A 93 5.56 -0.93 -1.35
N HIS A 94 4.61 -0.20 -1.94
CA HIS A 94 3.18 -0.50 -1.91
C HIS A 94 2.68 -0.54 -3.37
N PRO A 95 2.78 -1.70 -4.06
CA PRO A 95 2.46 -1.76 -5.49
C PRO A 95 1.01 -1.42 -5.84
N SER A 96 0.06 -1.62 -4.91
CA SER A 96 -1.34 -1.22 -5.09
C SER A 96 -1.53 0.30 -5.27
N ASP A 97 -0.57 1.12 -4.90
CA ASP A 97 -0.62 2.56 -5.14
C ASP A 97 -0.73 2.91 -6.64
N ASN A 98 -0.24 2.02 -7.54
CA ASN A 98 -0.39 2.16 -8.99
C ASN A 98 -1.85 2.03 -9.46
N ILE A 99 -2.70 1.36 -8.70
CA ILE A 99 -4.11 1.08 -9.07
C ILE A 99 -4.86 2.39 -9.32
N SER A 100 -4.53 3.47 -8.62
CA SER A 100 -5.15 4.78 -8.82
C SER A 100 -4.96 5.31 -10.24
N ALA A 101 -3.74 5.25 -10.77
CA ALA A 101 -3.42 5.64 -12.14
C ALA A 101 -4.10 4.70 -13.16
N CYS A 102 -4.07 3.39 -12.90
CA CYS A 102 -4.70 2.40 -13.77
C CYS A 102 -6.21 2.62 -13.88
N LEU A 103 -6.93 2.83 -12.77
CA LEU A 103 -8.36 3.09 -12.74
C LEU A 103 -8.72 4.38 -13.48
N ALA A 104 -8.01 5.47 -13.18
CA ALA A 104 -8.30 6.78 -13.77
C ALA A 104 -8.12 6.77 -15.29
N VAL A 105 -7.02 6.19 -15.78
CA VAL A 105 -6.74 6.10 -17.22
C VAL A 105 -7.66 5.10 -17.91
N ALA A 106 -7.92 3.94 -17.31
CA ALA A 106 -8.80 2.93 -17.89
C ALA A 106 -10.24 3.46 -18.09
N GLU A 107 -10.74 4.25 -17.14
CA GLU A 107 -12.05 4.90 -17.28
C GLU A 107 -12.05 5.95 -18.41
N ALA A 108 -11.06 6.87 -18.38
CA ALA A 108 -10.96 7.95 -19.37
C ALA A 108 -10.85 7.43 -20.81
N PHE A 109 -10.12 6.34 -21.00
CA PHE A 109 -9.89 5.74 -22.32
C PHE A 109 -10.83 4.56 -22.60
N GLN A 110 -11.91 4.41 -21.82
CA GLN A 110 -12.98 3.41 -22.01
C GLN A 110 -12.47 1.97 -22.19
N LYS A 111 -11.49 1.58 -21.35
CA LYS A 111 -10.84 0.28 -21.40
C LYS A 111 -11.69 -0.81 -20.78
N SER A 112 -11.45 -2.04 -21.21
CA SER A 112 -12.08 -3.25 -20.67
C SER A 112 -11.49 -3.64 -19.31
N GLY A 113 -12.19 -4.54 -18.60
CA GLY A 113 -11.64 -5.14 -17.38
C GLY A 113 -10.35 -5.94 -17.64
N LYS A 114 -10.23 -6.61 -18.79
CA LYS A 114 -8.99 -7.29 -19.20
C LYS A 114 -7.82 -6.34 -19.39
N ASP A 115 -8.06 -5.16 -19.98
CA ASP A 115 -7.04 -4.14 -20.12
C ASP A 115 -6.58 -3.60 -18.75
N LEU A 116 -7.53 -3.35 -17.83
CA LEU A 116 -7.23 -2.91 -16.48
C LEU A 116 -6.42 -3.96 -15.71
N ILE A 117 -6.82 -5.23 -15.74
CA ILE A 117 -6.08 -6.33 -15.10
C ILE A 117 -4.65 -6.39 -15.63
N THR A 118 -4.48 -6.29 -16.95
CA THR A 118 -3.15 -6.35 -17.58
C THR A 118 -2.27 -5.17 -17.16
N ALA A 119 -2.84 -3.97 -17.08
CA ALA A 119 -2.11 -2.77 -16.68
C ALA A 119 -1.69 -2.82 -15.19
N ILE A 120 -2.56 -3.34 -14.30
CA ILE A 120 -2.23 -3.52 -12.88
C ILE A 120 -1.11 -4.57 -12.74
N ALA A 121 -1.24 -5.73 -13.40
CA ALA A 121 -0.20 -6.77 -13.38
C ALA A 121 1.15 -6.23 -13.87
N LEU A 122 1.17 -5.43 -14.95
CA LEU A 122 2.35 -4.76 -15.48
C LEU A 122 2.97 -3.82 -14.45
N ALA A 123 2.17 -2.97 -13.81
CA ALA A 123 2.67 -1.99 -12.84
C ALA A 123 3.29 -2.68 -11.62
N TYR A 124 2.65 -3.72 -11.11
CA TYR A 124 3.19 -4.54 -10.02
C TYR A 124 4.51 -5.19 -10.39
N GLU A 125 4.55 -5.83 -11.55
CA GLU A 125 5.75 -6.52 -12.03
C GLU A 125 6.93 -5.56 -12.12
N VAL A 126 6.75 -4.41 -12.77
CA VAL A 126 7.82 -3.44 -12.96
C VAL A 126 8.27 -2.84 -11.64
N GLN A 127 7.34 -2.42 -10.78
CA GLN A 127 7.71 -1.81 -9.50
C GLN A 127 8.46 -2.79 -8.60
N CYS A 128 7.97 -4.01 -8.46
CA CYS A 128 8.61 -5.02 -7.62
C CYS A 128 10.00 -5.40 -8.15
N ARG A 129 10.18 -5.55 -9.48
CA ARG A 129 11.51 -5.81 -10.07
C ARG A 129 12.50 -4.67 -9.84
N LEU A 130 12.05 -3.41 -9.89
CA LEU A 130 12.89 -2.27 -9.52
C LEU A 130 13.24 -2.29 -8.02
N CYS A 131 12.30 -2.66 -7.16
CA CYS A 131 12.54 -2.84 -5.73
C CYS A 131 13.54 -3.96 -5.41
N ASP A 132 13.55 -5.04 -6.20
CA ASP A 132 14.52 -6.13 -6.10
C ASP A 132 15.91 -5.68 -6.57
N ALA A 133 15.97 -4.82 -7.58
CA ALA A 133 17.22 -4.42 -8.23
C ALA A 133 18.05 -3.48 -7.36
N ALA A 134 17.48 -2.42 -6.78
CA ALA A 134 18.24 -1.43 -6.02
C ALA A 134 17.45 -0.80 -4.88
N SER A 135 18.17 -0.37 -3.82
CA SER A 135 17.59 0.39 -2.70
C SER A 135 17.74 1.89 -2.90
N LEU A 136 16.61 2.59 -2.94
CA LEU A 136 16.55 4.05 -3.00
C LEU A 136 16.75 4.68 -1.62
N ARG A 137 16.19 4.05 -0.57
CA ARG A 137 16.27 4.55 0.81
C ARG A 137 17.70 4.65 1.31
N ALA A 138 18.57 3.76 0.89
CA ALA A 138 19.98 3.79 1.25
C ALA A 138 20.72 5.03 0.70
N ARG A 139 20.12 5.72 -0.28
CA ARG A 139 20.63 6.92 -0.95
C ARG A 139 19.84 8.19 -0.63
N GLY A 140 18.90 8.13 0.31
CA GLY A 140 18.10 9.28 0.73
C GLY A 140 16.86 9.56 -0.13
N TRP A 141 16.46 8.63 -1.02
CA TRP A 141 15.28 8.77 -1.86
C TRP A 141 14.11 7.92 -1.38
N ASP A 142 12.89 8.33 -1.69
CA ASP A 142 11.68 7.58 -1.37
C ASP A 142 11.36 6.55 -2.45
N HIS A 143 10.86 5.40 -2.05
CA HIS A 143 10.43 4.30 -2.92
C HIS A 143 9.37 4.71 -3.96
N VAL A 144 8.59 5.76 -3.70
CA VAL A 144 7.57 6.26 -4.64
C VAL A 144 8.18 6.73 -5.96
N THR A 145 9.48 6.98 -5.99
CA THR A 145 10.24 7.27 -7.21
C THR A 145 10.16 6.12 -8.23
N TYR A 146 10.13 4.86 -7.77
CA TYR A 146 9.89 3.72 -8.68
C TYR A 146 8.46 3.72 -9.24
N GLY A 147 7.50 4.26 -8.47
CA GLY A 147 6.12 4.45 -8.90
C GLY A 147 5.98 5.35 -10.13
N ALA A 148 6.86 6.35 -10.28
CA ALA A 148 6.87 7.19 -11.47
C ALA A 148 7.06 6.37 -12.75
N PHE A 149 7.89 5.33 -12.72
CA PHE A 149 8.11 4.46 -13.88
C PHE A 149 7.00 3.43 -14.05
N SER A 150 6.61 2.72 -12.98
CA SER A 150 5.61 1.67 -13.05
C SER A 150 4.22 2.20 -13.43
N ALA A 151 3.79 3.30 -12.82
CA ALA A 151 2.52 3.94 -13.16
C ALA A 151 2.52 4.54 -14.58
N THR A 152 3.67 5.07 -15.04
CA THR A 152 3.79 5.58 -16.42
C THR A 152 3.64 4.47 -17.45
N LEU A 153 4.23 3.31 -17.22
CA LEU A 153 4.09 2.15 -18.12
C LEU A 153 2.65 1.65 -18.18
N ALA A 154 1.97 1.56 -17.03
CA ALA A 154 0.57 1.18 -16.98
C ALA A 154 -0.32 2.20 -17.71
N ALA A 155 -0.10 3.49 -17.48
CA ALA A 155 -0.83 4.56 -18.17
C ALA A 155 -0.57 4.54 -19.68
N ALA A 156 0.69 4.42 -20.11
CA ALA A 156 1.07 4.32 -21.52
C ALA A 156 0.40 3.12 -22.21
N LYS A 157 0.37 1.97 -21.54
CA LYS A 157 -0.33 0.77 -22.02
C LYS A 157 -1.82 1.01 -22.19
N LEU A 158 -2.50 1.56 -21.19
CA LEU A 158 -3.93 1.87 -21.25
C LEU A 158 -4.25 2.95 -22.29
N MET A 159 -3.34 3.86 -22.58
CA MET A 159 -3.46 4.85 -23.64
C MET A 159 -3.08 4.31 -25.02
N ASN A 160 -2.69 3.02 -25.15
CA ASN A 160 -2.22 2.38 -26.38
C ASN A 160 -1.01 3.10 -27.01
N LEU A 161 -0.06 3.60 -26.21
CA LEU A 161 1.14 4.22 -26.73
C LEU A 161 2.05 3.16 -27.38
N ASN A 162 2.63 3.51 -28.54
CA ASN A 162 3.67 2.66 -29.13
C ASN A 162 4.99 2.77 -28.32
N ILE A 163 5.94 1.88 -28.60
CA ILE A 163 7.21 1.78 -27.86
C ILE A 163 7.94 3.14 -27.82
N LYS A 164 8.02 3.85 -28.95
CA LYS A 164 8.69 5.16 -29.03
C LYS A 164 8.07 6.19 -28.09
N LYS A 165 6.75 6.35 -28.10
CA LYS A 165 6.03 7.25 -27.19
C LYS A 165 6.15 6.79 -25.72
N THR A 166 6.14 5.49 -25.46
CA THR A 166 6.35 4.95 -24.11
C THR A 166 7.74 5.27 -23.56
N VAL A 167 8.79 5.21 -24.39
CA VAL A 167 10.15 5.64 -24.01
C VAL A 167 10.17 7.14 -23.68
N HIS A 168 9.51 8.00 -24.45
CA HIS A 168 9.40 9.41 -24.14
C HIS A 168 8.62 9.65 -22.82
N ALA A 169 7.52 8.92 -22.59
CA ALA A 169 6.78 9.01 -21.34
C ALA A 169 7.64 8.65 -20.12
N LEU A 170 8.44 7.56 -20.20
CA LEU A 170 9.39 7.18 -19.16
C LEU A 170 10.45 8.26 -18.93
N GLY A 171 10.98 8.86 -19.99
CA GLY A 171 11.92 9.97 -19.91
C GLY A 171 11.34 11.17 -19.18
N LEU A 172 10.14 11.62 -19.58
CA LEU A 172 9.44 12.73 -18.94
C LEU A 172 9.14 12.45 -17.46
N ALA A 173 8.65 11.25 -17.14
CA ALA A 173 8.35 10.87 -15.76
C ALA A 173 9.62 10.79 -14.91
N GLY A 174 10.67 10.16 -15.42
CA GLY A 174 11.89 9.90 -14.68
C GLY A 174 12.70 11.13 -14.31
N VAL A 175 12.78 12.13 -15.20
CA VAL A 175 13.55 13.36 -14.89
C VAL A 175 12.84 14.31 -13.95
N ALA A 176 11.52 14.20 -13.79
CA ALA A 176 10.71 15.16 -13.04
C ALA A 176 10.22 14.65 -11.68
N ASN A 177 10.42 13.36 -11.34
CA ASN A 177 9.72 12.74 -10.21
C ASN A 177 10.65 11.94 -9.29
N ILE A 178 11.69 12.60 -8.77
CA ILE A 178 12.58 12.04 -7.74
C ILE A 178 12.10 12.55 -6.38
N ALA A 179 11.60 11.64 -5.55
CA ALA A 179 11.02 11.97 -4.26
C ALA A 179 12.03 11.83 -3.11
N LEU A 180 12.06 12.81 -2.20
CA LEU A 180 12.94 12.81 -1.04
C LEU A 180 12.42 11.87 0.06
N ARG A 181 13.32 11.12 0.69
CA ARG A 181 13.00 10.27 1.83
C ARG A 181 12.58 11.06 3.08
N GLN A 182 12.75 12.38 3.12
CA GLN A 182 12.26 13.23 4.22
C GLN A 182 10.78 13.00 4.51
N THR A 183 10.00 12.57 3.53
CA THR A 183 8.61 12.10 3.69
C THR A 183 8.44 11.01 4.76
N ARG A 184 9.50 10.26 5.10
CA ARG A 184 9.49 9.08 5.99
C ARG A 184 10.35 9.25 7.24
N VAL A 185 10.83 10.46 7.54
CA VAL A 185 11.77 10.73 8.63
C VAL A 185 11.15 11.69 9.65
N GLY A 186 11.38 11.44 10.93
CA GLY A 186 10.87 12.25 12.03
C GLY A 186 9.37 12.09 12.26
N GLU A 187 8.70 13.17 12.64
CA GLU A 187 7.24 13.21 12.77
C GLU A 187 6.60 13.14 11.37
N LEU A 188 5.72 12.16 11.18
CA LEU A 188 5.11 11.92 9.89
C LEU A 188 3.92 12.85 9.65
N SER A 189 3.90 13.47 8.47
CA SER A 189 2.80 14.33 8.01
C SER A 189 1.81 13.57 7.13
N MET A 190 0.68 14.20 6.82
CA MET A 190 -0.30 13.69 5.85
C MET A 190 0.33 13.32 4.50
N TRP A 191 1.42 14.02 4.11
CA TRP A 191 2.11 13.79 2.85
C TRP A 191 2.68 12.37 2.71
N LYS A 192 2.94 11.68 3.82
CA LYS A 192 3.33 10.26 3.81
C LYS A 192 2.33 9.38 3.05
N GLY A 193 1.02 9.65 3.20
CA GLY A 193 -0.05 8.98 2.46
C GLY A 193 -0.31 9.54 1.04
N CYS A 194 0.27 10.71 0.70
CA CYS A 194 0.02 11.40 -0.57
C CYS A 194 1.17 11.27 -1.58
N ALA A 195 2.36 10.89 -1.13
CA ALA A 195 3.58 10.94 -1.96
C ALA A 195 3.48 10.07 -3.21
N PHE A 196 2.96 8.83 -3.11
CA PHE A 196 2.77 8.00 -4.30
C PHE A 196 1.62 8.50 -5.19
N ALA A 197 0.54 9.01 -4.59
CA ALA A 197 -0.55 9.61 -5.34
C ALA A 197 -0.05 10.75 -6.26
N ASN A 198 0.92 11.55 -5.76
CA ASN A 198 1.59 12.56 -6.58
C ASN A 198 2.46 11.94 -7.69
N ALA A 199 3.19 10.86 -7.42
CA ALA A 199 3.93 10.13 -8.45
C ALA A 199 2.98 9.55 -9.51
N ALA A 200 1.85 8.98 -9.12
CA ALA A 200 0.82 8.47 -10.02
C ALA A 200 0.20 9.57 -10.89
N ARG A 201 -0.12 10.74 -10.29
CA ARG A 201 -0.58 11.92 -11.02
C ARG A 201 0.42 12.33 -12.11
N ASN A 202 1.67 12.48 -11.73
CA ASN A 202 2.74 12.89 -12.63
C ASN A 202 3.01 11.84 -13.73
N ALA A 203 2.89 10.55 -13.41
CA ALA A 203 3.00 9.45 -14.36
C ALA A 203 1.92 9.53 -15.45
N VAL A 204 0.66 9.76 -15.05
CA VAL A 204 -0.47 9.94 -15.97
C VAL A 204 -0.26 11.18 -16.85
N PHE A 205 0.20 12.28 -16.25
CA PHE A 205 0.52 13.52 -16.97
C PHE A 205 1.64 13.32 -17.98
N ALA A 206 2.76 12.67 -17.62
CA ALA A 206 3.87 12.36 -18.50
C ALA A 206 3.45 11.46 -19.68
N ALA A 207 2.64 10.42 -19.40
CA ALA A 207 2.09 9.56 -20.46
C ALA A 207 1.19 10.35 -21.43
N ASN A 208 0.41 11.29 -20.92
CA ASN A 208 -0.47 12.13 -21.74
C ASN A 208 0.32 13.12 -22.61
N LEU A 209 1.38 13.73 -22.07
CA LEU A 209 2.31 14.57 -22.83
C LEU A 209 2.93 13.81 -24.01
N ALA A 210 3.46 12.60 -23.74
CA ALA A 210 4.04 11.74 -24.77
C ALA A 210 3.00 11.28 -25.80
N ARG A 211 1.75 11.02 -25.37
CA ARG A 211 0.63 10.72 -26.28
C ARG A 211 0.41 11.83 -27.28
N LEU A 212 0.49 13.08 -26.83
CA LEU A 212 0.32 14.28 -27.67
C LEU A 212 1.55 14.63 -28.50
N GLY A 213 2.68 13.92 -28.32
CA GLY A 213 3.87 14.08 -29.15
C GLY A 213 5.06 14.74 -28.45
N MET A 214 4.96 15.09 -27.16
CA MET A 214 6.10 15.63 -26.43
C MET A 214 7.19 14.57 -26.28
N THR A 215 8.43 14.95 -26.57
CA THR A 215 9.59 14.07 -26.43
C THR A 215 10.21 14.23 -25.04
N GLY A 216 10.71 13.14 -24.48
CA GLY A 216 11.48 13.11 -23.26
C GLY A 216 12.86 12.48 -23.50
N PRO A 217 13.82 12.61 -22.57
CA PRO A 217 15.16 12.04 -22.71
C PRO A 217 15.10 10.51 -22.74
N ALA A 218 15.50 9.90 -23.85
CA ALA A 218 15.42 8.46 -24.07
C ALA A 218 16.28 7.64 -23.07
N PRO A 219 17.58 7.98 -22.81
CA PRO A 219 18.43 7.20 -21.89
C PRO A 219 18.25 7.62 -20.45
N VAL A 220 16.96 7.66 -19.96
CA VAL A 220 16.65 8.15 -18.61
C VAL A 220 17.29 7.32 -17.49
N PHE A 221 17.54 6.04 -17.72
CA PHE A 221 18.20 5.16 -16.74
C PHE A 221 19.72 5.23 -16.85
N GLU A 222 20.28 4.97 -18.04
CA GLU A 222 21.69 4.75 -18.30
C GLU A 222 22.46 6.03 -18.68
N GLY A 223 21.75 7.12 -18.95
CA GLY A 223 22.34 8.37 -19.41
C GLY A 223 23.41 8.95 -18.48
N GLU A 224 24.26 9.83 -18.98
CA GLU A 224 25.36 10.47 -18.21
C GLU A 224 24.87 11.11 -16.90
N LYS A 225 23.71 11.72 -16.89
CA LYS A 225 23.01 12.26 -15.73
C LYS A 225 21.70 11.51 -15.46
N GLY A 226 21.68 10.21 -15.80
CA GLY A 226 20.50 9.35 -15.68
C GLY A 226 20.26 8.84 -14.27
N PHE A 227 19.14 8.13 -14.13
CA PHE A 227 18.64 7.62 -12.86
C PHE A 227 19.64 6.70 -12.14
N MET A 228 20.31 5.80 -12.86
CA MET A 228 21.31 4.91 -12.28
C MET A 228 22.52 5.69 -11.74
N LYS A 229 22.94 6.75 -12.41
CA LYS A 229 24.07 7.56 -11.98
C LYS A 229 23.77 8.38 -10.74
N LEU A 230 22.62 9.03 -10.69
CA LEU A 230 22.32 10.05 -9.68
C LEU A 230 21.44 9.54 -8.55
N VAL A 231 20.63 8.50 -8.76
CA VAL A 231 19.57 8.10 -7.82
C VAL A 231 19.78 6.70 -7.26
N SER A 232 19.70 5.66 -8.10
CA SER A 232 19.65 4.28 -7.61
C SER A 232 21.00 3.59 -7.45
N GLY A 233 22.05 4.06 -8.13
CA GLY A 233 23.22 3.26 -8.46
C GLY A 233 22.94 2.33 -9.63
N SER A 234 23.97 1.72 -10.17
CA SER A 234 23.83 0.75 -11.27
C SER A 234 23.11 -0.51 -10.79
N PHE A 235 22.22 -1.01 -11.62
CA PHE A 235 21.51 -2.27 -11.40
C PHE A 235 21.19 -2.97 -12.72
N GLU A 236 20.93 -4.26 -12.63
CA GLU A 236 20.40 -5.05 -13.72
C GLU A 236 18.98 -5.50 -13.35
N LEU A 237 18.07 -5.47 -14.32
CA LEU A 237 16.73 -6.02 -14.14
C LEU A 237 16.75 -7.48 -14.58
N GLU A 238 16.36 -8.36 -13.66
CA GLU A 238 16.03 -9.73 -14.02
C GLU A 238 14.87 -9.76 -15.02
N GLY A 239 14.69 -10.90 -15.70
CA GLY A 239 13.57 -11.06 -16.64
C GLY A 239 12.21 -10.94 -15.96
N PHE A 240 11.26 -10.34 -16.67
CA PHE A 240 9.90 -10.08 -16.19
C PHE A 240 9.01 -11.32 -16.22
N GLY A 241 7.90 -11.26 -15.48
CA GLY A 241 6.84 -12.25 -15.45
C GLY A 241 6.26 -12.57 -16.84
N GLY A 242 5.84 -13.80 -17.03
CA GLY A 242 5.31 -14.32 -18.28
C GLY A 242 5.33 -15.85 -18.30
N LYS A 243 5.30 -16.46 -19.50
CA LYS A 243 5.23 -17.94 -19.66
C LYS A 243 6.33 -18.73 -18.94
N LYS A 244 7.49 -18.12 -18.68
CA LYS A 244 8.67 -18.80 -18.10
C LYS A 244 9.04 -18.35 -16.69
N ARG A 245 8.40 -17.30 -16.17
CA ARG A 245 8.72 -16.71 -14.87
C ARG A 245 7.46 -16.27 -14.16
N PRO A 246 7.36 -16.45 -12.81
CA PRO A 246 6.22 -15.97 -12.04
C PRO A 246 6.17 -14.44 -12.04
N PHE A 247 4.97 -13.90 -11.97
CA PHE A 247 4.74 -12.48 -11.77
C PHE A 247 4.91 -12.10 -10.30
N LYS A 248 5.51 -10.96 -10.05
CA LYS A 248 5.82 -10.46 -8.71
C LYS A 248 4.59 -10.09 -7.87
N ILE A 249 3.43 -9.93 -8.45
CA ILE A 249 2.19 -9.70 -7.69
C ILE A 249 1.92 -10.87 -6.72
N LEU A 250 2.31 -12.09 -7.07
CA LEU A 250 2.16 -13.28 -6.22
C LEU A 250 3.03 -13.22 -4.94
N ASP A 251 4.09 -12.41 -4.95
CA ASP A 251 5.00 -12.22 -3.82
C ASP A 251 4.60 -11.02 -2.94
N THR A 252 3.50 -10.32 -3.24
CA THR A 252 3.05 -9.14 -2.47
C THR A 252 2.14 -9.53 -1.31
N TYR A 253 2.04 -8.66 -0.29
CA TYR A 253 1.36 -8.94 0.97
C TYR A 253 0.11 -8.07 1.14
N ILE A 254 -1.08 -8.65 1.37
CA ILE A 254 -2.26 -7.88 1.80
C ILE A 254 -2.18 -7.69 3.31
N LYS A 255 -2.25 -6.45 3.80
CA LYS A 255 -2.24 -6.18 5.24
C LYS A 255 -3.54 -6.63 5.90
N PHE A 256 -3.42 -7.39 6.97
CA PHE A 256 -4.57 -7.81 7.78
C PHE A 256 -4.94 -6.77 8.84
N TYR A 257 -3.97 -6.00 9.34
CA TYR A 257 -4.14 -4.91 10.30
C TYR A 257 -3.77 -3.56 9.66
N PRO A 258 -4.47 -2.44 10.01
CA PRO A 258 -4.21 -1.11 9.46
C PRO A 258 -2.99 -0.45 10.10
N ALA A 259 -1.83 -1.09 9.99
CA ALA A 259 -0.56 -0.66 10.58
C ALA A 259 0.62 -0.97 9.65
N GLU A 260 1.75 -0.36 9.92
CA GLU A 260 3.00 -0.61 9.21
C GLU A 260 3.35 -2.11 9.21
N TYR A 261 3.88 -2.63 8.08
CA TYR A 261 3.92 -4.08 7.84
C TYR A 261 4.79 -4.85 8.84
N HIS A 262 5.91 -4.27 9.29
CA HIS A 262 6.80 -4.94 10.25
C HIS A 262 6.15 -5.14 11.64
N SER A 263 5.04 -4.47 11.94
CA SER A 263 4.27 -4.64 13.16
C SER A 263 3.23 -5.77 13.09
N GLN A 264 2.88 -6.28 11.89
CA GLN A 264 1.78 -7.23 11.69
C GLN A 264 1.93 -8.50 12.54
N SER A 265 3.11 -9.12 12.55
CA SER A 265 3.38 -10.33 13.37
C SER A 265 3.43 -10.03 14.86
N ALA A 266 3.84 -8.83 15.28
CA ALA A 266 3.78 -8.44 16.69
C ALA A 266 2.33 -8.23 17.15
N ILE A 267 1.48 -7.62 16.32
CA ILE A 267 0.04 -7.48 16.58
C ILE A 267 -0.59 -8.86 16.75
N GLU A 268 -0.33 -9.78 15.83
CA GLU A 268 -0.90 -11.13 15.87
C GLU A 268 -0.42 -11.91 17.12
N ALA A 269 0.88 -11.84 17.45
CA ALA A 269 1.42 -12.45 18.66
C ALA A 269 0.79 -11.85 19.94
N ALA A 270 0.62 -10.52 19.98
CA ALA A 270 0.00 -9.83 21.11
C ALA A 270 -1.47 -10.25 21.30
N LEU A 271 -2.24 -10.36 20.21
CA LEU A 271 -3.64 -10.84 20.26
C LEU A 271 -3.75 -12.28 20.76
N GLN A 272 -2.84 -13.17 20.35
CA GLN A 272 -2.80 -14.55 20.83
C GLN A 272 -2.41 -14.62 22.32
N LEU A 273 -1.42 -13.82 22.73
CA LEU A 273 -1.00 -13.74 24.14
C LEU A 273 -2.09 -13.17 25.04
N ARG A 274 -2.81 -12.14 24.58
CA ARG A 274 -3.97 -11.59 25.31
C ARG A 274 -4.98 -12.70 25.67
N LYS A 275 -5.37 -13.52 24.69
CA LYS A 275 -6.33 -14.61 24.92
C LYS A 275 -5.84 -15.56 26.02
N LYS A 276 -4.54 -15.89 26.01
CA LYS A 276 -3.92 -16.78 27.03
C LYS A 276 -3.89 -16.11 28.40
N ILE A 277 -3.49 -14.84 28.49
CA ILE A 277 -3.33 -14.09 29.75
C ILE A 277 -4.68 -13.88 30.42
N VAL A 278 -5.67 -13.37 29.67
CA VAL A 278 -7.03 -13.11 30.18
C VAL A 278 -7.73 -14.43 30.53
N GLY A 279 -7.57 -15.47 29.70
CA GLY A 279 -8.13 -16.82 29.97
C GLY A 279 -7.59 -17.49 31.25
N GLN A 280 -6.45 -16.97 31.76
CA GLN A 280 -5.87 -17.41 33.04
C GLN A 280 -6.14 -16.45 34.20
N GLY A 281 -7.04 -15.48 34.03
CA GLY A 281 -7.51 -14.55 35.06
C GLY A 281 -6.62 -13.33 35.31
N PHE A 282 -5.58 -13.05 34.48
CA PHE A 282 -4.72 -11.90 34.66
C PHE A 282 -5.28 -10.65 33.97
N SER A 283 -5.09 -9.50 34.61
CA SER A 283 -5.39 -8.17 34.09
C SER A 283 -4.19 -7.60 33.33
N LEU A 284 -4.37 -7.29 32.05
CA LEU A 284 -3.32 -6.67 31.22
C LEU A 284 -2.90 -5.28 31.71
N ALA A 285 -3.81 -4.54 32.30
CA ALA A 285 -3.51 -3.22 32.85
C ALA A 285 -2.74 -3.30 34.17
N ASN A 286 -3.17 -4.24 35.06
CA ASN A 286 -2.74 -4.25 36.46
C ASN A 286 -1.64 -5.27 36.77
N ASP A 287 -1.67 -6.45 36.13
CA ASP A 287 -0.81 -7.56 36.53
C ASP A 287 0.48 -7.69 35.73
N ILE A 288 0.61 -6.95 34.61
CA ILE A 288 1.82 -6.97 33.79
C ILE A 288 2.92 -6.13 34.42
N LYS A 289 4.10 -6.76 34.58
CA LYS A 289 5.34 -6.15 35.03
C LYS A 289 6.14 -5.56 33.86
N SER A 290 6.38 -6.39 32.82
CA SER A 290 7.16 -5.99 31.64
C SER A 290 6.71 -6.72 30.39
N ILE A 291 6.95 -6.10 29.23
CA ILE A 291 6.70 -6.63 27.88
C ILE A 291 8.01 -6.43 27.10
N GLU A 292 8.61 -7.52 26.62
CA GLU A 292 9.76 -7.46 25.74
C GLU A 292 9.33 -7.89 24.32
N ILE A 293 9.64 -7.09 23.33
CA ILE A 293 9.43 -7.39 21.91
C ILE A 293 10.80 -7.58 21.27
N LYS A 294 11.16 -8.83 20.98
CA LYS A 294 12.32 -9.16 20.16
C LYS A 294 11.90 -9.09 18.71
N THR A 295 12.61 -8.28 17.92
CA THR A 295 12.29 -8.00 16.52
C THR A 295 13.53 -8.01 15.63
N PHE A 296 13.35 -8.06 14.31
CA PHE A 296 14.42 -8.00 13.33
C PHE A 296 14.91 -6.57 13.10
N GLY A 297 16.11 -6.43 12.50
CA GLY A 297 16.81 -5.14 12.37
C GLY A 297 15.99 -4.04 11.70
N ALA A 298 15.36 -4.35 10.56
CA ALA A 298 14.56 -3.37 9.83
C ALA A 298 13.34 -2.85 10.64
N ALA A 299 12.63 -3.73 11.34
CA ALA A 299 11.53 -3.34 12.22
C ALA A 299 12.03 -2.47 13.38
N TYR A 300 13.14 -2.85 14.01
CA TYR A 300 13.74 -2.05 15.07
C TYR A 300 14.06 -0.63 14.60
N GLU A 301 14.72 -0.49 13.46
CA GLU A 301 15.15 0.82 12.92
C GLU A 301 13.97 1.70 12.48
N ILE A 302 12.92 1.12 11.89
CA ILE A 302 11.81 1.87 11.29
C ILE A 302 10.74 2.23 12.32
N ILE A 303 10.35 1.26 13.17
CA ILE A 303 9.17 1.39 14.03
C ILE A 303 9.44 1.12 15.51
N GLY A 304 10.68 0.73 15.90
CA GLY A 304 11.00 0.27 17.25
C GLY A 304 12.10 1.03 17.99
N SER A 305 12.78 2.03 17.40
CA SER A 305 13.94 2.68 18.03
C SER A 305 13.76 4.18 18.33
N CYS A 306 12.92 4.88 17.56
CA CYS A 306 12.77 6.34 17.72
C CYS A 306 11.88 6.69 18.92
N PRO A 307 12.26 7.70 19.74
CA PRO A 307 11.49 8.12 20.93
C PRO A 307 10.03 8.48 20.62
N GLU A 308 9.75 9.06 19.47
CA GLU A 308 8.40 9.44 19.02
C GLU A 308 7.46 8.23 18.95
N ARG A 309 8.01 7.02 18.78
CA ARG A 309 7.23 5.77 18.72
C ARG A 309 6.61 5.42 20.09
N TRP A 310 7.20 5.88 21.20
CA TRP A 310 6.64 5.69 22.55
C TRP A 310 5.63 6.78 22.98
N ASN A 311 5.48 7.85 22.18
CA ASN A 311 4.51 8.91 22.44
C ASN A 311 3.92 9.44 21.14
N PRO A 312 3.18 8.60 20.37
CA PRO A 312 2.61 9.02 19.11
C PRO A 312 1.58 10.13 19.30
N LYS A 313 1.73 11.22 18.53
CA LYS A 313 0.84 12.38 18.55
C LYS A 313 -0.08 12.45 17.33
N THR A 314 0.22 11.69 16.30
CA THR A 314 -0.53 11.62 15.06
C THR A 314 -0.90 10.17 14.76
N ARG A 315 -1.92 9.97 13.93
CA ARG A 315 -2.31 8.65 13.46
C ARG A 315 -1.14 7.98 12.73
N GLU A 316 -0.46 8.72 11.86
CA GLU A 316 0.65 8.24 11.04
C GLU A 316 1.85 7.80 11.90
N THR A 317 2.05 8.40 13.07
CA THR A 317 3.07 7.97 14.02
C THR A 317 2.61 6.75 14.80
N ALA A 318 1.33 6.66 15.17
CA ALA A 318 0.77 5.54 15.94
C ALA A 318 0.79 4.24 15.12
N ASP A 319 0.37 4.26 13.84
CA ASP A 319 0.38 3.08 12.97
C ASP A 319 1.79 2.63 12.55
N HIS A 320 2.81 3.46 12.82
CA HIS A 320 4.25 3.20 12.65
C HIS A 320 4.99 3.01 13.99
N SER A 321 4.29 2.68 15.05
CA SER A 321 4.87 2.46 16.38
C SER A 321 4.71 0.99 16.80
N LEU A 322 5.80 0.24 16.83
CA LEU A 322 5.78 -1.15 17.29
C LEU A 322 5.30 -1.28 18.75
N PRO A 323 5.80 -0.45 19.73
CA PRO A 323 5.29 -0.50 21.09
C PRO A 323 3.80 -0.15 21.20
N TYR A 324 3.31 0.83 20.41
CA TYR A 324 1.89 1.16 20.38
C TYR A 324 1.05 0.03 19.83
N CYS A 325 1.41 -0.52 18.66
CA CYS A 325 0.66 -1.59 18.00
C CYS A 325 0.53 -2.83 18.88
N ALA A 326 1.62 -3.22 19.56
CA ALA A 326 1.58 -4.34 20.51
C ALA A 326 0.75 -4.02 21.76
N ALA A 327 0.89 -2.83 22.34
CA ALA A 327 0.16 -2.42 23.53
C ALA A 327 -1.35 -2.33 23.27
N VAL A 328 -1.77 -1.75 22.14
CA VAL A 328 -3.20 -1.63 21.79
C VAL A 328 -3.81 -3.00 21.50
N ALA A 329 -3.08 -3.89 20.82
CA ALA A 329 -3.52 -5.27 20.59
C ALA A 329 -3.73 -6.03 21.90
N LEU A 330 -2.82 -5.89 22.86
CA LEU A 330 -2.95 -6.46 24.21
C LEU A 330 -4.15 -5.87 24.94
N MET A 331 -4.31 -4.55 24.94
CA MET A 331 -5.34 -3.89 25.74
C MET A 331 -6.74 -4.08 25.19
N ASP A 332 -6.93 -3.94 23.88
CA ASP A 332 -8.26 -3.94 23.26
C ASP A 332 -8.70 -5.31 22.76
N GLY A 333 -7.76 -6.20 22.39
CA GLY A 333 -8.07 -7.50 21.83
C GLY A 333 -8.47 -7.49 20.36
N GLU A 334 -8.35 -6.33 19.74
CA GLU A 334 -8.51 -6.11 18.30
C GLU A 334 -7.60 -4.98 17.84
N VAL A 335 -7.32 -4.93 16.54
CA VAL A 335 -6.61 -3.83 15.90
C VAL A 335 -7.32 -3.48 14.60
N SER A 336 -8.16 -2.48 14.66
CA SER A 336 -8.91 -1.91 13.54
C SER A 336 -8.57 -0.41 13.39
N LEU A 337 -9.24 0.31 12.50
CA LEU A 337 -9.05 1.75 12.35
C LEU A 337 -9.36 2.54 13.64
N ASN A 338 -10.28 2.04 14.48
CA ASN A 338 -10.66 2.69 15.73
C ASN A 338 -9.49 2.78 16.72
N GLN A 339 -8.60 1.79 16.71
CA GLN A 339 -7.43 1.76 17.56
C GLN A 339 -6.40 2.84 17.22
N PHE A 340 -6.49 3.45 16.03
CA PHE A 340 -5.65 4.56 15.59
C PHE A 340 -6.37 5.92 15.61
N SER A 341 -7.50 6.01 16.32
CA SER A 341 -8.18 7.28 16.56
C SER A 341 -7.43 8.15 17.56
N GLU A 342 -7.59 9.49 17.46
CA GLU A 342 -6.94 10.45 18.34
C GLU A 342 -7.25 10.19 19.82
N LYS A 343 -8.50 9.88 20.14
CA LYS A 343 -8.92 9.49 21.49
C LYS A 343 -8.14 8.29 22.01
N ARG A 344 -7.83 7.30 21.14
CA ARG A 344 -7.18 6.06 21.58
C ARG A 344 -5.68 6.22 21.75
N PHE A 345 -4.98 6.85 20.80
CA PHE A 345 -3.52 7.01 20.99
C PHE A 345 -3.14 8.08 22.01
N LYS A 346 -4.09 8.91 22.48
CA LYS A 346 -3.92 9.82 23.64
C LYS A 346 -4.35 9.21 24.99
N ASP A 347 -4.82 7.96 25.02
CA ASP A 347 -5.30 7.31 26.24
C ASP A 347 -4.16 7.02 27.23
N LYS A 348 -4.25 7.61 28.44
CA LYS A 348 -3.25 7.46 29.51
C LYS A 348 -3.07 5.99 29.96
N LYS A 349 -4.16 5.18 29.98
CA LYS A 349 -4.08 3.76 30.38
C LYS A 349 -3.25 2.96 29.38
N LEU A 350 -3.42 3.23 28.08
CA LEU A 350 -2.62 2.62 27.04
C LEU A 350 -1.14 3.05 27.16
N HIS A 351 -0.87 4.34 27.37
CA HIS A 351 0.48 4.84 27.59
C HIS A 351 1.16 4.16 28.78
N ASN A 352 0.45 3.91 29.88
CA ASN A 352 1.01 3.19 31.05
C ASN A 352 1.44 1.75 30.67
N VAL A 353 0.75 1.09 29.76
CA VAL A 353 1.16 -0.23 29.24
C VAL A 353 2.35 -0.09 28.30
N MET A 354 2.35 0.93 27.42
CA MET A 354 3.48 1.20 26.52
C MET A 354 4.79 1.44 27.27
N GLN A 355 4.76 2.10 28.42
CA GLN A 355 5.96 2.33 29.27
C GLN A 355 6.59 1.03 29.78
N LYS A 356 5.85 -0.09 29.78
CA LYS A 356 6.35 -1.40 30.14
C LYS A 356 6.98 -2.15 28.96
N VAL A 357 6.87 -1.60 27.74
CA VAL A 357 7.38 -2.22 26.51
C VAL A 357 8.84 -1.87 26.30
N LYS A 358 9.64 -2.90 26.10
CA LYS A 358 11.03 -2.81 25.63
C LYS A 358 11.12 -3.48 24.26
N VAL A 359 11.62 -2.77 23.26
CA VAL A 359 11.89 -3.33 21.93
C VAL A 359 13.38 -3.65 21.84
N VAL A 360 13.71 -4.87 21.40
CA VAL A 360 15.08 -5.37 21.32
C VAL A 360 15.34 -5.93 19.91
N ARG A 361 16.44 -5.46 19.31
CA ARG A 361 16.93 -6.05 18.05
C ARG A 361 17.52 -7.43 18.32
N ASP A 362 16.98 -8.45 17.66
CA ASP A 362 17.47 -9.83 17.74
C ASP A 362 18.25 -10.19 16.46
N LYS A 363 19.46 -10.73 16.64
CA LYS A 363 20.33 -11.13 15.51
C LYS A 363 19.79 -12.33 14.75
N GLY A 364 19.15 -13.29 15.45
CA GLY A 364 18.58 -14.50 14.86
C GLY A 364 17.36 -14.19 14.02
N LEU A 365 16.46 -13.30 14.55
CA LEU A 365 15.30 -12.82 13.80
C LEU A 365 15.72 -11.96 12.60
N THR A 366 16.79 -11.17 12.74
CA THR A 366 17.30 -10.33 11.65
C THR A 366 17.78 -11.14 10.45
N LYS A 367 18.35 -12.33 10.66
CA LYS A 367 18.80 -13.22 9.57
C LYS A 367 17.65 -13.80 8.74
N GLN A 368 16.43 -13.79 9.26
CA GLN A 368 15.23 -14.32 8.59
C GLN A 368 14.56 -13.30 7.66
N TYR A 369 14.91 -12.03 7.80
CA TYR A 369 14.41 -10.95 6.95
C TYR A 369 15.19 -10.91 5.62
N PRO A 370 14.56 -10.71 4.44
CA PRO A 370 13.13 -10.37 4.22
C PRO A 370 12.19 -11.57 4.01
N GLU A 371 12.65 -12.82 4.06
CA GLU A 371 11.85 -14.02 3.78
C GLU A 371 10.76 -14.28 4.82
N ALA A 372 10.99 -13.83 6.06
CA ALA A 372 10.05 -13.86 7.17
C ALA A 372 10.04 -12.52 7.91
N MET A 373 8.94 -12.24 8.62
CA MET A 373 8.73 -11.02 9.42
C MET A 373 8.56 -11.36 10.90
N PRO A 374 9.57 -11.97 11.54
CA PRO A 374 9.40 -12.56 12.86
C PRO A 374 9.37 -11.51 13.96
N ASN A 375 8.34 -11.57 14.81
CA ASN A 375 8.34 -10.91 16.11
C ASN A 375 8.09 -11.92 17.21
N HIS A 376 8.80 -11.78 18.33
CA HIS A 376 8.66 -12.61 19.53
C HIS A 376 8.38 -11.71 20.72
N ILE A 377 7.20 -11.87 21.32
CA ILE A 377 6.77 -11.11 22.50
C ILE A 377 6.88 -11.98 23.74
N ILE A 378 7.50 -11.45 24.78
CA ILE A 378 7.63 -12.06 26.12
C ILE A 378 6.98 -11.11 27.11
N ILE A 379 6.03 -11.60 27.91
CA ILE A 379 5.28 -10.84 28.92
C ILE A 379 5.51 -11.48 30.28
N ILE A 380 5.99 -10.68 31.24
CA ILE A 380 6.19 -11.10 32.62
C ILE A 380 5.17 -10.40 33.49
N THR A 381 4.44 -11.16 34.29
CA THR A 381 3.47 -10.66 35.27
C THR A 381 4.17 -10.25 36.58
N LYS A 382 3.48 -9.49 37.43
CA LYS A 382 4.01 -9.05 38.74
C LYS A 382 4.31 -10.24 39.70
N ASN A 383 3.59 -11.34 39.56
CA ASN A 383 3.84 -12.56 40.32
C ASN A 383 4.92 -13.47 39.68
N GLY A 384 5.61 -13.00 38.64
CA GLY A 384 6.72 -13.70 37.99
C GLY A 384 6.35 -14.70 36.92
N ARG A 385 5.07 -14.87 36.56
CA ARG A 385 4.66 -15.76 35.49
C ARG A 385 5.03 -15.19 34.12
N GLU A 386 5.56 -16.06 33.27
CA GLU A 386 5.96 -15.70 31.90
C GLU A 386 4.96 -16.22 30.88
N PHE A 387 4.65 -15.39 29.88
CA PHE A 387 3.90 -15.74 28.68
C PHE A 387 4.73 -15.33 27.46
N SER A 388 4.86 -16.21 26.47
CA SER A 388 5.56 -15.87 25.24
C SER A 388 4.82 -16.35 23.99
N GLY A 389 5.04 -15.63 22.88
CA GLY A 389 4.47 -15.95 21.58
C GLY A 389 5.31 -15.38 20.43
N LYS A 390 5.54 -16.21 19.41
CA LYS A 390 6.31 -15.84 18.22
C LYS A 390 5.46 -16.08 16.98
N ILE A 391 5.46 -15.11 16.06
CA ILE A 391 4.86 -15.22 14.72
C ILE A 391 5.94 -14.91 13.70
N GLU A 392 6.11 -15.77 12.72
CA GLU A 392 7.10 -15.62 11.63
C GLU A 392 6.46 -15.05 10.35
N TYR A 393 5.29 -15.56 9.99
CA TYR A 393 4.52 -15.17 8.82
C TYR A 393 3.16 -14.66 9.25
N PRO A 394 2.99 -13.34 9.38
CA PRO A 394 1.70 -12.78 9.79
C PRO A 394 0.63 -13.03 8.72
N LYS A 395 -0.63 -13.00 9.12
CA LYS A 395 -1.76 -13.12 8.19
C LYS A 395 -1.64 -12.10 7.06
N GLY A 396 -1.87 -12.57 5.82
CA GLY A 396 -1.69 -11.78 4.58
C GLY A 396 -0.31 -11.88 3.95
N HIS A 397 0.65 -12.54 4.61
CA HIS A 397 1.93 -12.92 3.99
C HIS A 397 1.71 -14.00 2.92
N PRO A 398 2.49 -14.07 1.81
CA PRO A 398 2.35 -15.14 0.80
C PRO A 398 2.39 -16.56 1.36
N LYS A 399 3.15 -16.80 2.44
CA LYS A 399 3.19 -18.09 3.16
C LYS A 399 2.05 -18.29 4.19
N ASN A 400 1.23 -17.27 4.43
CA ASN A 400 0.04 -17.28 5.29
C ASN A 400 -1.02 -16.34 4.70
N PRO A 401 -1.50 -16.61 3.46
CA PRO A 401 -2.34 -15.66 2.74
C PRO A 401 -3.71 -15.50 3.40
N MET A 402 -4.30 -14.34 3.19
CA MET A 402 -5.73 -14.16 3.46
C MET A 402 -6.54 -15.00 2.47
N THR A 403 -7.63 -15.58 2.93
CA THR A 403 -8.65 -16.16 2.05
C THR A 403 -9.43 -15.06 1.32
N ASP A 404 -10.12 -15.40 0.23
CA ASP A 404 -10.98 -14.45 -0.48
C ASP A 404 -12.07 -13.90 0.43
N ARG A 405 -12.64 -14.75 1.28
CA ARG A 405 -13.61 -14.33 2.30
C ARG A 405 -13.04 -13.28 3.25
N GLU A 406 -11.80 -13.43 3.72
CA GLU A 406 -11.16 -12.43 4.59
C GLU A 406 -10.88 -11.11 3.85
N VAL A 407 -10.56 -11.15 2.56
CA VAL A 407 -10.43 -9.93 1.73
C VAL A 407 -11.78 -9.24 1.56
N GLU A 408 -12.85 -10.00 1.31
CA GLU A 408 -14.21 -9.46 1.24
C GLU A 408 -14.69 -8.90 2.58
N GLU A 409 -14.40 -9.57 3.69
CA GLU A 409 -14.75 -9.10 5.04
C GLU A 409 -14.04 -7.79 5.37
N LYS A 410 -12.76 -7.66 4.99
CA LYS A 410 -12.04 -6.40 5.09
C LYS A 410 -12.70 -5.29 4.26
N PHE A 411 -13.04 -5.58 3.00
CA PHE A 411 -13.76 -4.64 2.13
C PHE A 411 -15.11 -4.23 2.74
N LYS A 412 -15.90 -5.18 3.21
CA LYS A 412 -17.21 -4.95 3.85
C LYS A 412 -17.07 -4.05 5.07
N THR A 413 -16.10 -4.35 5.94
CA THR A 413 -15.81 -3.56 7.16
C THR A 413 -15.44 -2.12 6.82
N LEU A 414 -14.55 -1.91 5.85
CA LEU A 414 -14.13 -0.58 5.41
C LEU A 414 -15.24 0.21 4.71
N SER A 415 -16.23 -0.49 4.16
CA SER A 415 -17.35 0.11 3.41
C SER A 415 -18.58 0.42 4.28
N GLN A 416 -18.62 -0.07 5.53
CA GLN A 416 -19.76 0.13 6.44
C GLN A 416 -20.02 1.62 6.70
N GLY A 417 -21.30 2.01 6.69
CA GLY A 417 -21.73 3.39 6.94
C GLY A 417 -21.59 4.34 5.73
N LEU A 418 -20.80 3.98 4.71
CA LEU A 418 -20.61 4.79 3.50
C LEU A 418 -21.35 4.20 2.30
N ILE A 419 -21.36 2.89 2.16
CA ILE A 419 -22.02 2.16 1.07
C ILE A 419 -23.08 1.23 1.66
N SER A 420 -24.25 1.13 1.01
CA SER A 420 -25.30 0.19 1.44
C SER A 420 -24.85 -1.27 1.22
N ALA A 421 -25.29 -2.20 2.06
CA ALA A 421 -24.95 -3.62 1.96
C ALA A 421 -25.24 -4.18 0.55
N ARG A 422 -26.40 -3.83 -0.06
CA ARG A 422 -26.74 -4.21 -1.43
C ARG A 422 -25.69 -3.75 -2.46
N ASN A 423 -25.17 -2.54 -2.30
CA ASN A 423 -24.15 -2.02 -3.23
C ASN A 423 -22.79 -2.64 -2.95
N ILE A 424 -22.45 -2.97 -1.71
CA ILE A 424 -21.23 -3.72 -1.35
C ILE A 424 -21.19 -5.05 -2.10
N ASP A 425 -22.25 -5.86 -2.02
CA ASP A 425 -22.34 -7.16 -2.70
C ASP A 425 -22.27 -7.00 -4.22
N LYS A 426 -22.92 -5.96 -4.76
CA LYS A 426 -22.84 -5.66 -6.19
C LYS A 426 -21.45 -5.27 -6.66
N ILE A 427 -20.73 -4.47 -5.87
CA ILE A 427 -19.33 -4.08 -6.17
C ILE A 427 -18.44 -5.31 -6.15
N LEU A 428 -18.52 -6.14 -5.11
CA LEU A 428 -17.74 -7.39 -5.01
C LEU A 428 -18.02 -8.31 -6.21
N SER A 429 -19.30 -8.51 -6.55
CA SER A 429 -19.66 -9.32 -7.73
C SER A 429 -19.07 -8.77 -9.04
N ILE A 430 -19.03 -7.44 -9.22
CA ILE A 430 -18.41 -6.81 -10.39
C ILE A 430 -16.90 -7.01 -10.38
N LEU A 431 -16.25 -6.84 -9.25
CA LEU A 431 -14.79 -6.94 -9.13
C LEU A 431 -14.29 -8.37 -9.32
N TRP A 432 -15.02 -9.38 -8.81
CA TRP A 432 -14.69 -10.79 -9.05
C TRP A 432 -14.86 -11.24 -10.50
N ARG A 433 -15.69 -10.53 -11.29
CA ARG A 433 -15.95 -10.78 -12.70
C ARG A 433 -15.44 -9.65 -13.58
N LEU A 434 -14.35 -9.00 -13.16
CA LEU A 434 -13.81 -7.79 -13.80
C LEU A 434 -13.46 -8.04 -15.28
N GLU A 435 -12.90 -9.21 -15.61
CA GLU A 435 -12.51 -9.60 -16.95
C GLU A 435 -13.69 -9.69 -17.97
N GLU A 436 -14.91 -9.77 -17.47
CA GLU A 436 -16.11 -9.81 -18.31
C GLU A 436 -16.59 -8.41 -18.73
N LEU A 437 -16.05 -7.36 -18.12
CA LEU A 437 -16.46 -6.00 -18.41
C LEU A 437 -15.83 -5.49 -19.72
N ASN A 438 -16.64 -5.12 -20.69
CA ASN A 438 -16.20 -4.45 -21.90
C ASN A 438 -15.77 -2.99 -21.67
N ASN A 439 -16.27 -2.36 -20.61
CA ASN A 439 -15.86 -1.05 -20.11
C ASN A 439 -16.16 -0.93 -18.62
N LEU A 440 -15.56 0.06 -17.97
CA LEU A 440 -15.64 0.22 -16.50
C LEU A 440 -16.83 1.06 -16.02
N ARG A 441 -17.72 1.51 -16.89
CA ARG A 441 -18.86 2.41 -16.51
C ARG A 441 -19.71 1.83 -15.40
N LYS A 442 -20.04 0.52 -15.49
CA LYS A 442 -20.84 -0.18 -14.47
C LYS A 442 -20.15 -0.20 -13.10
N LEU A 443 -18.84 -0.39 -13.06
CA LEU A 443 -18.05 -0.35 -11.83
C LEU A 443 -18.12 1.04 -11.20
N PHE A 444 -17.75 2.09 -11.94
CA PHE A 444 -17.72 3.45 -11.40
C PHE A 444 -19.09 3.99 -11.03
N SER A 445 -20.16 3.67 -11.79
CA SER A 445 -21.53 4.04 -11.43
C SER A 445 -21.99 3.37 -10.13
N THR A 446 -21.50 2.16 -9.82
CA THR A 446 -21.83 1.47 -8.57
C THR A 446 -21.00 1.99 -7.38
N LEU A 447 -19.78 2.47 -7.64
CA LEU A 447 -18.90 3.10 -6.65
C LEU A 447 -19.28 4.55 -6.32
N SER A 448 -20.18 5.15 -7.09
CA SER A 448 -20.71 6.49 -6.79
C SER A 448 -21.76 6.41 -5.68
N THR A 449 -21.62 7.21 -4.63
CA THR A 449 -22.49 7.18 -3.43
C THR A 449 -23.81 7.96 -3.56
N GLY A 450 -24.28 8.22 -4.78
CA GLY A 450 -25.62 8.78 -5.02
C GLY A 450 -26.05 9.93 -4.09
N GLY A 451 -25.22 10.94 -3.91
CA GLY A 451 -25.63 12.20 -3.25
C GLY A 451 -25.52 12.27 -1.72
N ARG A 452 -25.01 11.28 -1.01
CA ARG A 452 -24.77 11.38 0.45
C ARG A 452 -23.42 12.02 0.84
N GLY A 453 -22.53 12.18 -0.09
CA GLY A 453 -21.31 12.96 0.07
C GLY A 453 -21.51 14.37 -0.46
N LYS A 454 -22.22 15.25 0.27
CA LYS A 454 -22.04 16.69 0.06
C LYS A 454 -20.59 17.03 0.40
N VAL A 455 -19.90 17.66 -0.54
CA VAL A 455 -18.60 18.30 -0.38
C VAL A 455 -18.63 19.28 0.76
#